data_301f20fb78158da5684bfc30531618fb
#
_entry.id   301f20fb78158da5684bfc30531618fb
#
_cell.length_a   1.000
_cell.length_b   1.000
_cell.length_c   1.000
_cell.angle_alpha   90.00
_cell.angle_beta   90.00
_cell.angle_gamma   90.00
#
_symmetry.space_group_name_H-M   'P 1'
#
loop_
_entity.id
_entity.type
_entity.pdbx_description
1 polymer ?
#
loop_
_entity_poly.entity_id
_entity_poly.type
_entity_poly.pdbx_seq_one_letter_code
_entity_poly.pdbx_strand_id
1 'polypeptide(L)'
;MELRHPNEKHLECISCFLNHPEQILAPAVRKIGADFVLLEANGKAGFDPSTAKGRLVEMGIPVKVLDVNGTPEEVLRRAGEMFGEQRQAERVIRERSERLEALSKLEVPKGQTAVILLAIRSPIRHESYVFRVAAHSELSQLLAEQWDVINLFESLPELDQIEGIQSLGDISELLIKNPDVIAIAGDSSAGAAVIRKVVKAHPELQSCRALREGRIVGVPYYCRPLEWQAPMILESWSDALML
;
A
#
# COMPACT_ATOMS: atom_id res chain seq x y z
N MET A 1 -2.53 23.61 -2.96
CA MET A 1 -2.53 22.32 -2.22
C MET A 1 -1.19 21.66 -2.46
N GLU A 2 -0.39 21.58 -1.45
CA GLU A 2 0.91 20.93 -1.47
C GLU A 2 0.77 19.52 -0.86
N LEU A 3 1.34 18.51 -1.52
CA LEU A 3 1.35 17.16 -1.03
C LEU A 3 2.59 16.97 -0.13
N ARG A 4 2.37 16.60 1.12
CA ARG A 4 3.46 16.28 2.05
C ARG A 4 3.90 14.82 1.86
N HIS A 5 5.21 14.58 1.92
CA HIS A 5 5.81 13.27 1.74
C HIS A 5 5.33 12.56 0.46
N PRO A 6 5.51 13.16 -0.75
CA PRO A 6 5.06 12.52 -1.98
C PRO A 6 5.76 11.18 -2.16
N ASN A 7 4.98 10.14 -2.42
CA ASN A 7 5.54 8.86 -2.82
C ASN A 7 5.89 8.92 -4.31
N GLU A 8 7.17 8.96 -4.63
CA GLU A 8 7.67 9.05 -6.01
C GLU A 8 7.61 7.71 -6.75
N LYS A 9 7.45 6.61 -6.02
CA LYS A 9 7.34 5.28 -6.63
C LYS A 9 5.92 5.06 -7.14
N HIS A 10 5.80 4.84 -8.44
CA HIS A 10 4.56 4.40 -9.03
C HIS A 10 4.28 2.96 -8.59
N LEU A 11 3.08 2.72 -8.08
CA LEU A 11 2.60 1.38 -7.85
C LEU A 11 1.99 0.86 -9.15
N GLU A 12 2.58 -0.18 -9.70
CA GLU A 12 2.06 -0.86 -10.86
C GLU A 12 0.91 -1.80 -10.49
N CYS A 13 -0.08 -1.91 -11.36
CA CYS A 13 -1.22 -2.79 -11.13
C CYS A 13 -0.78 -4.25 -11.17
N ILE A 14 -0.81 -4.96 -10.03
CA ILE A 14 -0.41 -6.37 -9.96
C ILE A 14 -1.21 -7.26 -10.91
N SER A 15 -2.52 -7.00 -11.07
CA SER A 15 -3.36 -7.74 -12.03
C SER A 15 -2.87 -7.59 -13.46
N CYS A 16 -2.31 -6.42 -13.83
CA CYS A 16 -1.72 -6.22 -15.15
C CYS A 16 -0.46 -7.05 -15.33
N PHE A 17 0.39 -7.16 -14.30
CA PHE A 17 1.57 -8.01 -14.34
C PHE A 17 1.20 -9.50 -14.47
N LEU A 18 0.24 -9.95 -13.69
CA LEU A 18 -0.19 -11.36 -13.67
C LEU A 18 -0.89 -11.77 -14.97
N ASN A 19 -1.71 -10.89 -15.55
CA ASN A 19 -2.48 -11.19 -16.76
C ASN A 19 -1.70 -10.97 -18.07
N HIS A 20 -0.68 -10.09 -18.06
CA HIS A 20 0.10 -9.70 -19.25
C HIS A 20 1.61 -9.72 -18.98
N PRO A 21 2.18 -10.80 -18.42
CA PRO A 21 3.62 -10.83 -18.06
C PRO A 21 4.52 -10.66 -19.28
N GLU A 22 4.09 -11.08 -20.47
CA GLU A 22 4.83 -10.91 -21.73
C GLU A 22 4.97 -9.45 -22.14
N GLN A 23 4.02 -8.59 -21.82
CA GLN A 23 4.02 -7.18 -22.19
C GLN A 23 4.77 -6.30 -21.22
N ILE A 24 4.79 -6.67 -19.95
CA ILE A 24 5.29 -5.82 -18.87
C ILE A 24 6.54 -6.43 -18.23
N LEU A 25 6.40 -7.62 -17.67
CA LEU A 25 7.45 -8.21 -16.82
C LEU A 25 8.64 -8.72 -17.64
N ALA A 26 8.40 -9.42 -18.75
CA ALA A 26 9.47 -9.96 -19.58
C ALA A 26 10.35 -8.87 -20.21
N PRO A 27 9.81 -7.77 -20.78
CA PRO A 27 10.62 -6.65 -21.24
C PRO A 27 11.42 -5.98 -20.11
N ALA A 28 10.83 -5.82 -18.92
CA ALA A 28 11.50 -5.24 -17.77
C ALA A 28 12.71 -6.11 -17.32
N VAL A 29 12.48 -7.41 -17.17
CA VAL A 29 13.52 -8.38 -16.79
C VAL A 29 14.69 -8.34 -17.77
N ARG A 30 14.42 -8.35 -19.07
CA ARG A 30 15.46 -8.27 -20.12
C ARG A 30 16.22 -6.95 -20.08
N LYS A 31 15.51 -5.84 -19.88
CA LYS A 31 16.09 -4.49 -19.82
C LYS A 31 17.06 -4.31 -18.65
N ILE A 32 16.73 -4.85 -17.49
CA ILE A 32 17.56 -4.73 -16.28
C ILE A 32 18.61 -5.86 -16.17
N GLY A 33 18.53 -6.89 -17.03
CA GLY A 33 19.43 -8.04 -16.97
C GLY A 33 19.30 -8.85 -15.69
N ALA A 34 18.08 -9.03 -15.19
CA ALA A 34 17.84 -9.78 -13.95
C ALA A 34 18.12 -11.28 -14.15
N ASP A 35 18.78 -11.90 -13.18
CA ASP A 35 19.08 -13.34 -13.20
C ASP A 35 17.82 -14.20 -13.03
N PHE A 36 16.82 -13.69 -12.29
CA PHE A 36 15.55 -14.36 -12.06
C PHE A 36 14.49 -13.36 -11.62
N VAL A 37 13.23 -13.80 -11.67
CA VAL A 37 12.07 -13.12 -11.07
C VAL A 37 11.72 -13.82 -9.76
N LEU A 38 11.59 -13.05 -8.67
CA LEU A 38 11.05 -13.54 -7.42
C LEU A 38 9.55 -13.28 -7.39
N LEU A 39 8.76 -14.34 -7.24
CA LEU A 39 7.31 -14.27 -7.05
C LEU A 39 6.95 -14.67 -5.63
N GLU A 40 6.01 -13.96 -5.06
CA GLU A 40 5.38 -14.35 -3.79
C GLU A 40 4.29 -15.39 -4.05
N ALA A 41 4.21 -16.42 -3.19
CA ALA A 41 3.09 -17.33 -3.11
C ALA A 41 2.30 -17.01 -1.84
N ASN A 42 1.14 -16.37 -1.99
CA ASN A 42 0.31 -15.95 -0.86
C ASN A 42 -0.99 -16.76 -0.73
N GLY A 43 -1.28 -17.67 -1.66
CA GLY A 43 -2.46 -18.52 -1.66
C GLY A 43 -3.79 -17.80 -1.90
N LYS A 44 -3.80 -16.49 -2.18
CA LYS A 44 -5.04 -15.73 -2.42
C LYS A 44 -5.48 -15.88 -3.88
N ALA A 45 -6.61 -16.54 -4.12
CA ALA A 45 -7.15 -16.75 -5.46
C ALA A 45 -7.30 -15.39 -6.20
N GLY A 46 -6.79 -15.32 -7.43
CA GLY A 46 -6.85 -14.13 -8.29
C GLY A 46 -5.79 -13.06 -8.01
N PHE A 47 -5.07 -13.13 -6.88
CA PHE A 47 -4.04 -12.16 -6.48
C PHE A 47 -2.74 -12.82 -6.01
N ASP A 48 -2.51 -14.08 -6.35
CA ASP A 48 -1.29 -14.80 -6.03
C ASP A 48 -0.28 -14.64 -7.17
N PRO A 49 0.84 -13.89 -6.97
CA PRO A 49 1.86 -13.69 -7.99
C PRO A 49 2.47 -14.98 -8.50
N SER A 50 2.52 -16.03 -7.69
CA SER A 50 3.08 -17.34 -8.08
C SER A 50 2.35 -17.98 -9.26
N THR A 51 1.11 -17.59 -9.53
CA THR A 51 0.32 -18.06 -10.67
C THR A 51 0.95 -17.69 -12.02
N ALA A 52 1.77 -16.65 -12.09
CA ALA A 52 2.49 -16.25 -13.30
C ALA A 52 3.72 -17.11 -13.60
N LYS A 53 4.14 -18.02 -12.68
CA LYS A 53 5.37 -18.82 -12.80
C LYS A 53 5.46 -19.58 -14.12
N GLY A 54 4.40 -20.32 -14.47
CA GLY A 54 4.39 -21.16 -15.68
C GLY A 54 4.67 -20.36 -16.94
N ARG A 55 3.95 -19.24 -17.11
CA ARG A 55 4.10 -18.36 -18.28
C ARG A 55 5.49 -17.72 -18.36
N LEU A 56 6.08 -17.33 -17.24
CA LEU A 56 7.44 -16.76 -17.21
C LEU A 56 8.48 -17.81 -17.59
N VAL A 57 8.34 -19.04 -17.07
CA VAL A 57 9.23 -20.16 -17.42
C VAL A 57 9.14 -20.51 -18.91
N GLU A 58 7.93 -20.53 -19.49
CA GLU A 58 7.73 -20.73 -20.94
C GLU A 58 8.40 -19.65 -21.79
N MET A 59 8.53 -18.44 -21.25
CA MET A 59 9.27 -17.34 -21.89
C MET A 59 10.80 -17.38 -21.65
N GLY A 60 11.31 -18.44 -21.00
CA GLY A 60 12.72 -18.63 -20.69
C GLY A 60 13.24 -17.75 -19.55
N ILE A 61 12.35 -17.23 -18.71
CA ILE A 61 12.72 -16.40 -17.57
C ILE A 61 12.82 -17.28 -16.33
N PRO A 62 14.00 -17.34 -15.65
CA PRO A 62 14.14 -18.06 -14.40
C PRO A 62 13.24 -17.46 -13.31
N VAL A 63 12.57 -18.32 -12.55
CA VAL A 63 11.63 -17.90 -11.50
C VAL A 63 11.96 -18.61 -10.19
N LYS A 64 12.04 -17.83 -9.12
CA LYS A 64 11.99 -18.32 -7.74
C LYS A 64 10.63 -17.96 -7.13
N VAL A 65 10.11 -18.83 -6.27
CA VAL A 65 8.84 -18.59 -5.57
C VAL A 65 9.09 -18.63 -4.07
N LEU A 66 8.74 -17.55 -3.40
CA LEU A 66 8.81 -17.44 -1.94
C LEU A 66 7.39 -17.60 -1.37
N ASP A 67 7.20 -18.61 -0.53
CA ASP A 67 5.98 -18.74 0.26
C ASP A 67 5.98 -17.65 1.34
N VAL A 68 5.00 -16.74 1.28
CA VAL A 68 4.84 -15.62 2.19
C VAL A 68 3.74 -15.85 3.23
N ASN A 69 3.27 -17.08 3.41
CA ASN A 69 2.34 -17.44 4.47
C ASN A 69 3.09 -17.63 5.79
N GLY A 70 2.47 -17.24 6.91
CA GLY A 70 3.05 -17.32 8.24
C GLY A 70 3.51 -15.98 8.79
N THR A 71 4.30 -16.00 9.85
CA THR A 71 4.82 -14.78 10.48
C THR A 71 5.91 -14.11 9.63
N PRO A 72 6.12 -12.78 9.77
CA PRO A 72 7.20 -12.08 9.08
C PRO A 72 8.58 -12.71 9.29
N GLU A 73 8.83 -13.18 10.51
CA GLU A 73 10.08 -13.82 10.88
C GLU A 73 10.29 -15.13 10.12
N GLU A 74 9.24 -15.94 9.99
CA GLU A 74 9.27 -17.20 9.22
C GLU A 74 9.53 -16.93 7.73
N VAL A 75 8.88 -15.92 7.18
CA VAL A 75 9.07 -15.54 5.77
C VAL A 75 10.49 -15.03 5.53
N LEU A 76 11.02 -14.19 6.41
CA LEU A 76 12.39 -13.70 6.32
C LEU A 76 13.42 -14.84 6.43
N ARG A 77 13.19 -15.82 7.29
CA ARG A 77 14.07 -17.02 7.38
C ARG A 77 14.03 -17.82 6.10
N ARG A 78 12.83 -18.09 5.55
CA ARG A 78 12.69 -18.78 4.24
C ARG A 78 13.41 -18.03 3.11
N ALA A 79 13.31 -16.70 3.09
CA ALA A 79 14.06 -15.89 2.14
C ALA A 79 15.57 -16.03 2.36
N GLY A 80 16.04 -15.96 3.62
CA GLY A 80 17.42 -16.17 3.97
C GLY A 80 17.96 -17.53 3.53
N GLU A 81 17.20 -18.60 3.70
CA GLU A 81 17.54 -19.94 3.23
C GLU A 81 17.60 -20.01 1.70
N MET A 82 16.59 -19.44 1.03
CA MET A 82 16.50 -19.43 -0.45
C MET A 82 17.71 -18.75 -1.11
N PHE A 83 18.27 -17.72 -0.47
CA PHE A 83 19.39 -16.94 -1.00
C PHE A 83 20.73 -17.24 -0.34
N GLY A 84 20.79 -18.14 0.65
CA GLY A 84 22.00 -18.42 1.41
C GLY A 84 22.42 -17.32 2.38
N GLU A 85 21.46 -16.46 2.77
CA GLU A 85 21.67 -15.23 3.55
C GLU A 85 21.01 -15.29 4.95
N GLN A 86 21.12 -16.44 5.62
CA GLN A 86 20.46 -16.68 6.90
C GLN A 86 20.87 -15.65 7.98
N ARG A 87 22.17 -15.29 8.03
CA ARG A 87 22.65 -14.29 8.99
C ARG A 87 22.04 -12.91 8.74
N GLN A 88 21.86 -12.55 7.49
CA GLN A 88 21.22 -11.31 7.09
C GLN A 88 19.75 -11.32 7.49
N ALA A 89 19.04 -12.42 7.26
CA ALA A 89 17.64 -12.59 7.66
C ALA A 89 17.46 -12.36 9.17
N GLU A 90 18.28 -12.99 10.01
CA GLU A 90 18.21 -12.79 11.46
C GLU A 90 18.56 -11.35 11.89
N ARG A 91 19.44 -10.67 11.17
CA ARG A 91 19.71 -9.24 11.41
C ARG A 91 18.47 -8.40 11.12
N VAL A 92 17.84 -8.59 9.96
CA VAL A 92 16.63 -7.85 9.57
C VAL A 92 15.48 -8.11 10.54
N ILE A 93 15.32 -9.34 11.02
CA ILE A 93 14.31 -9.68 12.03
C ILE A 93 14.52 -8.87 13.32
N ARG A 94 15.77 -8.79 13.83
CA ARG A 94 16.07 -7.99 15.02
C ARG A 94 15.81 -6.50 14.80
N GLU A 95 16.34 -5.93 13.71
CA GLU A 95 16.16 -4.53 13.36
C GLU A 95 14.68 -4.17 13.26
N ARG A 96 13.85 -5.07 12.67
CA ARG A 96 12.40 -4.90 12.59
C ARG A 96 11.77 -4.84 13.99
N SER A 97 12.13 -5.77 14.87
CA SER A 97 11.59 -5.82 16.24
C SER A 97 11.96 -4.56 17.03
N GLU A 98 13.22 -4.11 16.93
CA GLU A 98 13.70 -2.88 17.59
C GLU A 98 12.95 -1.64 17.08
N ARG A 99 12.68 -1.55 15.77
CA ARG A 99 11.91 -0.45 15.19
C ARG A 99 10.46 -0.45 15.68
N LEU A 100 9.80 -1.61 15.70
CA LEU A 100 8.42 -1.72 16.23
C LEU A 100 8.35 -1.32 17.71
N GLU A 101 9.33 -1.75 18.51
CA GLU A 101 9.41 -1.34 19.92
C GLU A 101 9.61 0.18 20.07
N ALA A 102 10.45 0.78 19.23
CA ALA A 102 10.63 2.24 19.23
C ALA A 102 9.34 2.97 18.85
N LEU A 103 8.63 2.49 17.82
CA LEU A 103 7.38 3.08 17.35
C LEU A 103 6.26 2.98 18.38
N SER A 104 6.21 1.88 19.17
CA SER A 104 5.22 1.73 20.24
C SER A 104 5.36 2.77 21.38
N LYS A 105 6.53 3.42 21.47
CA LYS A 105 6.83 4.45 22.48
C LYS A 105 6.59 5.87 21.97
N LEU A 106 6.22 6.05 20.68
CA LEU A 106 5.94 7.37 20.13
C LEU A 106 4.61 7.93 20.67
N GLU A 107 4.66 9.18 21.11
CA GLU A 107 3.47 9.92 21.51
C GLU A 107 2.78 10.55 20.30
N VAL A 108 2.05 9.72 19.55
CA VAL A 108 1.24 10.18 18.42
C VAL A 108 -0.14 10.61 18.94
N PRO A 109 -0.71 11.75 18.47
CA PRO A 109 -2.06 12.14 18.87
C PRO A 109 -3.08 11.06 18.54
N LYS A 110 -3.85 10.66 19.56
CA LYS A 110 -4.86 9.61 19.44
C LYS A 110 -6.21 10.15 18.97
N GLY A 111 -7.03 9.25 18.39
CA GLY A 111 -8.40 9.55 18.02
C GLY A 111 -8.52 10.45 16.79
N GLN A 112 -7.48 10.60 15.97
CA GLN A 112 -7.57 11.36 14.74
C GLN A 112 -8.41 10.63 13.70
N THR A 113 -9.18 11.42 12.94
CA THR A 113 -9.99 10.90 11.84
C THR A 113 -9.20 10.95 10.53
N ALA A 114 -9.29 9.89 9.73
CA ALA A 114 -8.58 9.78 8.47
C ALA A 114 -9.50 9.35 7.31
N VAL A 115 -9.16 9.81 6.12
CA VAL A 115 -9.62 9.24 4.85
C VAL A 115 -8.41 8.63 4.16
N ILE A 116 -8.49 7.35 3.85
CA ILE A 116 -7.40 6.61 3.22
C ILE A 116 -7.79 6.27 1.79
N LEU A 117 -6.98 6.73 0.84
CA LEU A 117 -7.13 6.44 -0.57
C LEU A 117 -5.97 5.55 -1.04
N LEU A 118 -6.29 4.60 -1.91
CA LEU A 118 -5.28 3.85 -2.65
C LEU A 118 -5.29 4.32 -4.10
N ALA A 119 -4.17 4.82 -4.58
CA ALA A 119 -4.00 5.20 -5.97
C ALA A 119 -2.97 4.30 -6.66
N ILE A 120 -3.36 3.73 -7.79
CA ILE A 120 -2.51 2.86 -8.61
C ILE A 120 -2.51 3.34 -10.06
N ARG A 121 -1.44 3.09 -10.77
CA ARG A 121 -1.35 3.36 -12.21
C ARG A 121 -1.27 2.06 -12.99
N SER A 122 -2.09 1.94 -14.02
CA SER A 122 -2.01 0.81 -14.95
C SER A 122 -0.84 1.00 -15.92
N PRO A 123 0.11 0.06 -15.98
CA PRO A 123 1.23 0.14 -16.91
C PRO A 123 0.81 -0.07 -18.37
N ILE A 124 -0.36 -0.69 -18.59
CA ILE A 124 -0.88 -0.99 -19.94
C ILE A 124 -1.74 0.16 -20.45
N ARG A 125 -2.68 0.63 -19.63
CA ARG A 125 -3.64 1.67 -20.04
C ARG A 125 -3.12 3.08 -19.82
N HIS A 126 -2.04 3.24 -19.03
CA HIS A 126 -1.49 4.51 -18.58
C HIS A 126 -2.51 5.38 -17.83
N GLU A 127 -3.55 4.74 -17.28
CA GLU A 127 -4.60 5.37 -16.50
C GLU A 127 -4.32 5.17 -15.01
N SER A 128 -4.74 6.15 -14.22
CA SER A 128 -4.68 6.07 -12.77
C SER A 128 -6.04 5.69 -12.22
N TYR A 129 -6.05 4.75 -11.31
CA TYR A 129 -7.23 4.29 -10.57
C TYR A 129 -7.08 4.70 -9.11
N VAL A 130 -8.14 5.22 -8.54
CA VAL A 130 -8.18 5.58 -7.11
C VAL A 130 -9.31 4.82 -6.45
N PHE A 131 -9.00 4.23 -5.32
CA PHE A 131 -9.90 3.42 -4.52
C PHE A 131 -10.01 4.01 -3.11
N ARG A 132 -11.06 3.65 -2.40
CA ARG A 132 -11.23 3.94 -0.98
C ARG A 132 -10.77 2.73 -0.16
N VAL A 133 -10.01 2.96 0.88
CA VAL A 133 -9.61 1.93 1.85
C VAL A 133 -10.59 1.97 3.02
N ALA A 134 -11.23 0.85 3.28
CA ALA A 134 -12.31 0.76 4.26
C ALA A 134 -11.80 0.64 5.71
N ALA A 135 -12.65 0.99 6.66
CA ALA A 135 -12.35 0.91 8.09
C ALA A 135 -12.06 -0.53 8.56
N HIS A 136 -12.65 -1.54 7.90
CA HIS A 136 -12.38 -2.95 8.22
C HIS A 136 -11.12 -3.51 7.55
N SER A 137 -10.39 -2.71 6.75
CA SER A 137 -9.11 -3.15 6.16
C SER A 137 -8.05 -3.41 7.23
N GLU A 138 -7.13 -4.34 6.95
CA GLU A 138 -6.00 -4.63 7.84
C GLU A 138 -5.22 -3.35 8.21
N LEU A 139 -4.97 -2.47 7.23
CA LEU A 139 -4.28 -1.19 7.47
C LEU A 139 -5.04 -0.32 8.48
N SER A 140 -6.36 -0.18 8.31
CA SER A 140 -7.16 0.65 9.21
C SER A 140 -7.21 0.05 10.61
N GLN A 141 -7.28 -1.28 10.72
CA GLN A 141 -7.23 -1.97 12.01
C GLN A 141 -5.89 -1.77 12.72
N LEU A 142 -4.76 -1.90 12.00
CA LEU A 142 -3.43 -1.62 12.57
C LEU A 142 -3.34 -0.20 13.12
N LEU A 143 -3.82 0.80 12.38
CA LEU A 143 -3.75 2.19 12.79
C LEU A 143 -4.70 2.48 13.98
N ALA A 144 -5.86 1.83 14.01
CA ALA A 144 -6.78 1.90 15.15
C ALA A 144 -6.18 1.28 16.40
N GLU A 145 -5.57 0.10 16.30
CA GLU A 145 -4.90 -0.57 17.43
C GLU A 145 -3.71 0.23 17.95
N GLN A 146 -2.93 0.83 17.07
CA GLN A 146 -1.71 1.54 17.46
C GLN A 146 -1.98 2.94 18.03
N TRP A 147 -2.88 3.72 17.42
CA TRP A 147 -3.07 5.13 17.72
C TRP A 147 -4.53 5.60 17.76
N ASP A 148 -5.50 4.68 17.84
CA ASP A 148 -6.94 4.97 17.82
C ASP A 148 -7.37 5.77 16.58
N VAL A 149 -6.71 5.57 15.43
CA VAL A 149 -7.09 6.27 14.19
C VAL A 149 -8.43 5.77 13.69
N ILE A 150 -9.34 6.69 13.40
CA ILE A 150 -10.70 6.41 12.93
C ILE A 150 -10.73 6.62 11.41
N ASN A 151 -10.77 5.55 10.62
CA ASN A 151 -11.03 5.69 9.19
C ASN A 151 -12.50 5.98 8.94
N LEU A 152 -12.77 7.12 8.29
CA LEU A 152 -14.14 7.61 8.04
C LEU A 152 -14.89 6.87 6.93
N PHE A 153 -14.24 5.98 6.20
CA PHE A 153 -14.90 5.18 5.17
C PHE A 153 -15.33 3.82 5.73
N GLU A 154 -16.56 3.78 6.19
CA GLU A 154 -17.24 2.54 6.55
C GLU A 154 -17.92 1.92 5.32
N SER A 155 -17.77 0.63 5.14
CA SER A 155 -18.39 -0.12 4.05
C SER A 155 -18.65 -1.57 4.46
N LEU A 156 -19.43 -2.26 3.65
CA LEU A 156 -19.71 -3.68 3.82
C LEU A 156 -18.65 -4.50 3.12
N PRO A 157 -18.05 -5.52 3.77
CA PRO A 157 -17.00 -6.36 3.19
C PRO A 157 -17.40 -7.03 1.87
N GLU A 158 -18.67 -7.37 1.68
CA GLU A 158 -19.18 -7.96 0.43
C GLU A 158 -19.13 -7.02 -0.78
N LEU A 159 -18.86 -5.72 -0.58
CA LEU A 159 -18.68 -4.75 -1.65
C LEU A 159 -17.20 -4.55 -2.02
N ASP A 160 -16.31 -5.24 -1.34
CA ASP A 160 -14.88 -5.13 -1.60
C ASP A 160 -14.50 -5.71 -2.96
N GLN A 161 -13.68 -4.99 -3.70
CA GLN A 161 -13.03 -5.53 -4.91
C GLN A 161 -11.80 -6.33 -4.55
N ILE A 162 -11.13 -5.90 -3.51
CA ILE A 162 -10.05 -6.57 -2.79
C ILE A 162 -10.36 -6.30 -1.33
N GLU A 163 -9.99 -7.19 -0.44
CA GLU A 163 -10.22 -7.08 1.00
C GLU A 163 -9.95 -5.65 1.54
N GLY A 164 -10.99 -5.00 2.03
CA GLY A 164 -10.93 -3.63 2.52
C GLY A 164 -10.76 -2.54 1.46
N ILE A 165 -10.85 -2.84 0.16
CA ILE A 165 -10.63 -1.88 -0.92
C ILE A 165 -11.83 -1.84 -1.85
N GLN A 166 -12.38 -0.66 -2.06
CA GLN A 166 -13.52 -0.42 -2.95
C GLN A 166 -13.24 0.64 -3.99
N SER A 167 -13.89 0.53 -5.14
CA SER A 167 -13.83 1.56 -6.18
C SER A 167 -14.12 2.93 -5.61
N LEU A 168 -13.45 3.93 -6.15
CA LEU A 168 -13.72 5.32 -5.81
C LEU A 168 -15.14 5.68 -6.24
N GLY A 169 -16.01 5.86 -5.25
CA GLY A 169 -17.27 6.58 -5.42
C GLY A 169 -17.05 8.09 -5.31
N ASP A 170 -18.08 8.81 -4.91
CA ASP A 170 -17.94 10.24 -4.64
C ASP A 170 -17.14 10.46 -3.34
N ILE A 171 -15.88 10.90 -3.49
CA ILE A 171 -15.01 11.22 -2.34
C ILE A 171 -15.51 12.45 -1.58
N SER A 172 -16.37 13.29 -2.17
CA SER A 172 -16.91 14.46 -1.50
C SER A 172 -17.64 14.09 -0.20
N GLU A 173 -18.37 12.96 -0.19
CA GLU A 173 -19.04 12.41 0.99
C GLU A 173 -18.07 12.17 2.17
N LEU A 174 -16.84 11.76 1.87
CA LEU A 174 -15.82 11.52 2.89
C LEU A 174 -15.18 12.84 3.37
N LEU A 175 -14.97 13.79 2.47
CA LEU A 175 -14.39 15.10 2.79
C LEU A 175 -15.36 15.97 3.59
N ILE A 176 -16.67 15.84 3.37
CA ILE A 176 -17.72 16.49 4.17
C ILE A 176 -17.65 16.04 5.64
N LYS A 177 -17.23 14.81 5.93
CA LYS A 177 -17.02 14.31 7.29
C LYS A 177 -15.86 15.01 8.01
N ASN A 178 -15.16 15.91 7.33
CA ASN A 178 -14.11 16.77 7.87
C ASN A 178 -12.94 16.01 8.52
N PRO A 179 -12.25 15.11 7.80
CA PRO A 179 -11.12 14.35 8.33
C PRO A 179 -9.97 15.23 8.81
N ASP A 180 -9.24 14.76 9.81
CA ASP A 180 -7.99 15.38 10.28
C ASP A 180 -6.84 15.15 9.30
N VAL A 181 -6.82 13.99 8.62
CA VAL A 181 -5.77 13.58 7.67
C VAL A 181 -6.39 12.94 6.44
N ILE A 182 -5.82 13.23 5.28
CA ILE A 182 -6.07 12.48 4.04
C ILE A 182 -4.77 11.78 3.66
N ALA A 183 -4.75 10.46 3.71
CA ALA A 183 -3.61 9.67 3.31
C ALA A 183 -3.84 9.07 1.92
N ILE A 184 -2.81 9.14 1.08
CA ILE A 184 -2.81 8.58 -0.27
C ILE A 184 -1.73 7.51 -0.33
N ALA A 185 -2.15 6.26 -0.33
CA ALA A 185 -1.28 5.11 -0.53
C ALA A 185 -1.01 4.87 -2.03
N GLY A 186 0.20 4.52 -2.39
CA GLY A 186 0.60 4.24 -3.76
C GLY A 186 0.95 5.50 -4.58
N ASP A 187 0.35 5.69 -5.75
CA ASP A 187 0.58 6.87 -6.60
C ASP A 187 -0.08 8.12 -5.99
N SER A 188 0.63 8.78 -5.10
CA SER A 188 0.14 9.94 -4.39
C SER A 188 -0.20 11.12 -5.32
N SER A 189 0.46 11.23 -6.47
CA SER A 189 0.18 12.25 -7.47
C SER A 189 -1.19 12.05 -8.13
N ALA A 190 -1.54 10.81 -8.44
CA ALA A 190 -2.85 10.45 -8.97
C ALA A 190 -3.97 10.72 -7.96
N GLY A 191 -3.80 10.30 -6.70
CA GLY A 191 -4.76 10.58 -5.64
C GLY A 191 -4.95 12.07 -5.40
N ALA A 192 -3.87 12.84 -5.34
CA ALA A 192 -3.92 14.30 -5.20
C ALA A 192 -4.62 14.98 -6.39
N ALA A 193 -4.47 14.45 -7.62
CA ALA A 193 -5.18 14.95 -8.78
C ALA A 193 -6.71 14.75 -8.66
N VAL A 194 -7.14 13.60 -8.14
CA VAL A 194 -8.56 13.32 -7.87
C VAL A 194 -9.11 14.28 -6.82
N ILE A 195 -8.41 14.46 -5.69
CA ILE A 195 -8.83 15.41 -4.65
C ILE A 195 -8.98 16.83 -5.23
N ARG A 196 -7.99 17.31 -6.00
CA ARG A 196 -8.08 18.63 -6.65
C ARG A 196 -9.29 18.76 -7.56
N LYS A 197 -9.62 17.72 -8.34
CA LYS A 197 -10.78 17.70 -9.23
C LYS A 197 -12.09 17.80 -8.42
N VAL A 198 -12.21 17.05 -7.33
CA VAL A 198 -13.38 17.07 -6.45
C VAL A 198 -13.52 18.43 -5.78
N VAL A 199 -12.46 18.98 -5.20
CA VAL A 199 -12.48 20.32 -4.56
C VAL A 199 -12.81 21.43 -5.56
N LYS A 200 -12.40 21.29 -6.82
CA LYS A 200 -12.78 22.25 -7.88
C LYS A 200 -14.26 22.18 -8.20
N ALA A 201 -14.85 20.98 -8.18
CA ALA A 201 -16.30 20.79 -8.40
C ALA A 201 -17.13 21.18 -7.17
N HIS A 202 -16.57 21.08 -5.98
CA HIS A 202 -17.20 21.33 -4.68
C HIS A 202 -16.36 22.30 -3.85
N PRO A 203 -16.36 23.62 -4.14
CA PRO A 203 -15.50 24.59 -3.47
C PRO A 203 -15.71 24.68 -1.95
N GLU A 204 -16.90 24.33 -1.45
CA GLU A 204 -17.23 24.26 -0.04
C GLU A 204 -16.34 23.31 0.74
N LEU A 205 -15.79 22.27 0.07
CA LEU A 205 -14.88 21.30 0.68
C LEU A 205 -13.51 21.89 1.06
N GLN A 206 -13.18 23.12 0.61
CA GLN A 206 -11.97 23.81 1.04
C GLN A 206 -11.98 24.08 2.55
N SER A 207 -13.14 24.08 3.19
CA SER A 207 -13.26 24.19 4.66
C SER A 207 -12.86 22.91 5.40
N CYS A 208 -12.75 21.76 4.71
CA CYS A 208 -12.27 20.51 5.29
C CYS A 208 -10.91 20.71 5.97
N ARG A 209 -10.79 20.26 7.22
CA ARG A 209 -9.62 20.49 8.06
C ARG A 209 -8.33 20.00 7.42
N ALA A 210 -8.31 18.76 6.93
CA ALA A 210 -7.12 18.21 6.27
C ALA A 210 -6.70 19.02 5.04
N LEU A 211 -7.65 19.57 4.27
CA LEU A 211 -7.35 20.40 3.10
C LEU A 211 -6.80 21.78 3.51
N ARG A 212 -7.45 22.41 4.51
CA ARG A 212 -7.08 23.75 5.00
C ARG A 212 -5.71 23.73 5.67
N GLU A 213 -5.40 22.70 6.45
CA GLU A 213 -4.14 22.56 7.19
C GLU A 213 -3.04 21.88 6.37
N GLY A 214 -3.35 21.49 5.12
CA GLY A 214 -2.40 20.83 4.22
C GLY A 214 -1.99 19.43 4.70
N ARG A 215 -2.83 18.76 5.49
CA ARG A 215 -2.60 17.41 6.00
C ARG A 215 -3.03 16.36 4.99
N ILE A 216 -2.43 16.44 3.79
CA ILE A 216 -2.57 15.46 2.71
C ILE A 216 -1.21 14.83 2.52
N VAL A 217 -1.11 13.55 2.85
CA VAL A 217 0.16 12.83 2.91
C VAL A 217 0.20 11.67 1.93
N GLY A 218 1.34 11.46 1.29
CA GLY A 218 1.65 10.26 0.56
C GLY A 218 2.22 9.22 1.51
N VAL A 219 1.63 8.03 1.52
CA VAL A 219 2.12 6.89 2.31
C VAL A 219 2.44 5.72 1.39
N PRO A 220 3.41 4.88 1.75
CA PRO A 220 3.68 3.70 0.97
C PRO A 220 2.45 2.79 0.89
N TYR A 221 2.26 2.14 -0.25
CA TYR A 221 1.23 1.11 -0.42
C TYR A 221 1.83 -0.28 -0.32
N TYR A 222 1.06 -1.18 0.28
CA TYR A 222 1.42 -2.58 0.43
C TYR A 222 0.20 -3.46 0.21
N CYS A 223 0.38 -4.51 -0.55
CA CYS A 223 -0.66 -5.51 -0.77
C CYS A 223 -0.93 -6.35 0.48
N ARG A 224 0.07 -6.50 1.34
CA ARG A 224 0.01 -7.11 2.68
C ARG A 224 0.82 -6.23 3.62
N PRO A 225 0.22 -5.15 4.13
CA PRO A 225 0.98 -4.12 4.83
C PRO A 225 1.59 -4.59 6.13
N LEU A 226 1.04 -5.61 6.76
CA LEU A 226 1.20 -5.75 8.18
C LEU A 226 2.37 -6.62 8.60
N GLU A 227 2.87 -7.46 7.72
CA GLU A 227 3.78 -8.49 8.18
C GLU A 227 5.21 -7.96 8.29
N TRP A 228 5.88 -7.67 7.19
CA TRP A 228 7.29 -7.23 7.24
C TRP A 228 7.50 -5.73 7.09
N GLN A 229 6.56 -5.04 6.46
CA GLN A 229 6.65 -3.61 6.19
C GLN A 229 6.00 -2.75 7.28
N ALA A 230 5.37 -3.38 8.29
CA ALA A 230 4.70 -2.67 9.38
C ALA A 230 5.54 -1.54 9.99
N PRO A 231 6.85 -1.69 10.30
CA PRO A 231 7.63 -0.57 10.83
C PRO A 231 7.65 0.65 9.90
N MET A 232 7.84 0.44 8.59
CA MET A 232 7.91 1.53 7.61
C MET A 232 6.55 2.20 7.42
N ILE A 233 5.46 1.42 7.47
CA ILE A 233 4.10 1.94 7.42
C ILE A 233 3.83 2.81 8.64
N LEU A 234 4.09 2.29 9.83
CA LEU A 234 3.87 3.00 11.09
C LEU A 234 4.74 4.26 11.20
N GLU A 235 6.01 4.22 10.75
CA GLU A 235 6.86 5.42 10.68
C GLU A 235 6.23 6.49 9.78
N SER A 236 5.81 6.12 8.56
CA SER A 236 5.18 7.07 7.63
C SER A 236 3.87 7.64 8.18
N TRP A 237 3.10 6.84 8.90
CA TRP A 237 1.87 7.29 9.52
C TRP A 237 2.09 8.11 10.77
N SER A 238 3.08 7.78 11.62
CA SER A 238 3.43 8.62 12.77
C SER A 238 3.79 10.03 12.33
N ASP A 239 4.61 10.16 11.28
CA ASP A 239 4.95 11.45 10.70
C ASP A 239 3.71 12.20 10.20
N ALA A 240 2.81 11.50 9.53
CA ALA A 240 1.57 12.08 9.00
C ALA A 240 0.60 12.55 10.10
N LEU A 241 0.54 11.82 11.21
CA LEU A 241 -0.36 12.12 12.33
C LEU A 241 0.19 13.21 13.27
N MET A 242 1.52 13.38 13.33
CA MET A 242 2.18 14.41 14.13
C MET A 242 2.22 15.80 13.45
N LEU A 243 1.88 15.88 12.17
CA LEU A 243 1.80 17.17 11.43
C LEU A 243 0.57 17.97 11.86
#